data_2dd72fb5a9302121aa444f81baffa2dc
#
_entry.id   2dd72fb5a9302121aa444f81baffa2dc
#
_cell.length_a   1.000
_cell.length_b   1.000
_cell.length_c   1.000
_cell.angle_alpha   90.00
_cell.angle_beta   90.00
_cell.angle_gamma   90.00
#
_symmetry.space_group_name_H-M   'P 1'
#
loop_
_entity.id
_entity.type
_entity.pdbx_description
1 polymer ?
#
loop_
_entity_poly.entity_id
_entity_poly.type
_entity_poly.pdbx_seq_one_letter_code
_entity_poly.pdbx_strand_id
1 'polypeptide(L)'
;WSPVMMRYLERVAEVTPPFRVAVEVRNRSWMEGEARDSFLSLLRSANMAYVAVDEPELAWTVGRDFPVTASWGAVARFHGRNREAWSKKGVTVAEKFRYNYSDDELGSWEAPARAAAGEAERVFLMFNNCFRDYAVKNALRMKCLLGIACSPGEGVQGEIPFDE
;
A
#
# COMPACT_ATOMS: atom_id res chain seq x y z
N TRP A 1 -14.23 10.69 -3.95
CA TRP A 1 -14.91 11.06 -2.70
C TRP A 1 -16.36 11.48 -2.93
N SER A 2 -17.24 11.19 -1.97
CA SER A 2 -18.58 11.76 -1.89
C SER A 2 -19.14 11.64 -0.47
N PRO A 3 -20.11 12.49 -0.07
CA PRO A 3 -20.77 12.39 1.25
C PRO A 3 -21.46 11.03 1.48
N VAL A 4 -21.96 10.40 0.42
CA VAL A 4 -22.59 9.06 0.50
C VAL A 4 -21.57 8.02 0.90
N MET A 5 -20.39 8.04 0.30
CA MET A 5 -19.31 7.11 0.62
C MET A 5 -18.74 7.34 2.03
N MET A 6 -18.71 8.59 2.50
CA MET A 6 -18.33 8.89 3.89
C MET A 6 -19.31 8.23 4.86
N ARG A 7 -20.63 8.41 4.67
CA ARG A 7 -21.65 7.72 5.50
C ARG A 7 -21.56 6.20 5.45
N TYR A 8 -21.17 5.65 4.29
CA TYR A 8 -20.91 4.21 4.19
C TYR A 8 -19.73 3.79 5.07
N LEU A 9 -18.64 4.54 5.09
CA LEU A 9 -17.49 4.25 5.95
C LEU A 9 -17.82 4.43 7.44
N GLU A 10 -18.64 5.42 7.81
CA GLU A 10 -19.18 5.57 9.16
C GLU A 10 -19.95 4.31 9.57
N ARG A 11 -20.81 3.80 8.68
CA ARG A 11 -21.53 2.55 8.95
C ARG A 11 -20.62 1.34 9.05
N VAL A 12 -19.55 1.26 8.24
CA VAL A 12 -18.53 0.21 8.36
C VAL A 12 -17.90 0.27 9.75
N ALA A 13 -17.51 1.47 10.22
CA ALA A 13 -16.92 1.67 11.54
C ALA A 13 -17.83 1.18 12.69
N GLU A 14 -19.15 1.33 12.55
CA GLU A 14 -20.12 0.88 13.54
C GLU A 14 -20.31 -0.66 13.60
N VAL A 15 -20.27 -1.32 12.44
CA VAL A 15 -20.66 -2.75 12.33
C VAL A 15 -19.47 -3.71 12.32
N THR A 16 -18.25 -3.22 12.19
CA THR A 16 -17.06 -4.08 12.08
C THR A 16 -16.39 -4.46 13.41
N PRO A 17 -16.57 -3.75 14.54
CA PRO A 17 -15.98 -4.22 15.79
C PRO A 17 -16.37 -5.66 16.13
N PRO A 18 -15.45 -6.49 16.61
CA PRO A 18 -14.08 -6.17 17.07
C PRO A 18 -12.98 -6.29 16.00
N PHE A 19 -13.32 -6.32 14.72
CA PHE A 19 -12.34 -6.55 13.65
C PHE A 19 -11.47 -5.31 13.42
N ARG A 20 -10.17 -5.55 13.12
CA ARG A 20 -9.25 -4.52 12.66
C ARG A 20 -9.48 -4.27 11.17
N VAL A 21 -9.84 -3.05 10.82
CA VAL A 21 -10.21 -2.66 9.45
C VAL A 21 -9.13 -1.75 8.87
N ALA A 22 -8.71 -2.05 7.65
CA ALA A 22 -7.88 -1.17 6.85
C ALA A 22 -8.64 -0.71 5.59
N VAL A 23 -8.58 0.59 5.29
CA VAL A 23 -9.35 1.21 4.21
C VAL A 23 -8.40 1.70 3.13
N GLU A 24 -8.53 1.15 1.93
CA GLU A 24 -7.81 1.59 0.74
C GLU A 24 -8.72 2.44 -0.16
N VAL A 25 -8.28 3.65 -0.46
CA VAL A 25 -8.89 4.50 -1.47
C VAL A 25 -7.94 4.65 -2.65
N ARG A 26 -8.49 4.70 -3.87
CA ARG A 26 -7.69 4.69 -5.10
C ARG A 26 -7.85 5.97 -5.94
N ASN A 27 -8.76 6.85 -5.54
CA ASN A 27 -8.98 8.11 -6.25
C ASN A 27 -8.50 9.26 -5.39
N ARG A 28 -7.68 10.14 -5.99
CA ARG A 28 -7.05 11.29 -5.32
C ARG A 28 -8.04 12.23 -4.62
N SER A 29 -9.30 12.29 -5.09
CA SER A 29 -10.33 13.12 -4.45
C SER A 29 -10.58 12.80 -2.97
N TRP A 30 -10.14 11.63 -2.49
CA TRP A 30 -10.17 11.28 -1.07
C TRP A 30 -9.03 11.92 -0.26
N MET A 31 -7.95 12.25 -0.92
CA MET A 31 -6.71 12.72 -0.31
C MET A 31 -6.41 14.18 -0.64
N GLU A 32 -7.44 14.98 -0.96
CA GLU A 32 -7.32 16.40 -1.30
C GLU A 32 -8.21 17.27 -0.40
N GLY A 33 -7.67 18.42 0.05
CA GLY A 33 -8.40 19.45 0.78
C GLY A 33 -9.21 18.91 1.98
N GLU A 34 -10.39 19.46 2.19
CA GLU A 34 -11.30 19.10 3.29
C GLU A 34 -11.74 17.63 3.26
N ALA A 35 -11.78 16.99 2.09
CA ALA A 35 -12.13 15.59 1.95
C ALA A 35 -11.07 14.70 2.65
N ARG A 36 -9.79 15.05 2.49
CA ARG A 36 -8.68 14.36 3.17
C ARG A 36 -8.80 14.46 4.68
N ASP A 37 -9.01 15.66 5.18
CA ASP A 37 -9.06 15.90 6.63
C ASP A 37 -10.25 15.17 7.27
N SER A 38 -11.42 15.24 6.64
CA SER A 38 -12.62 14.53 7.08
C SER A 38 -12.43 13.01 7.05
N PHE A 39 -11.86 12.48 5.98
CA PHE A 39 -11.60 11.04 5.82
C PHE A 39 -10.61 10.53 6.85
N LEU A 40 -9.45 11.17 7.00
CA LEU A 40 -8.44 10.73 7.97
C LEU A 40 -8.92 10.91 9.42
N SER A 41 -9.75 11.93 9.70
CA SER A 41 -10.38 12.11 11.02
C SER A 41 -11.32 10.96 11.35
N LEU A 42 -12.17 10.56 10.39
CA LEU A 42 -13.05 9.39 10.57
C LEU A 42 -12.24 8.12 10.83
N LEU A 43 -11.19 7.85 10.05
CA LEU A 43 -10.37 6.66 10.26
C LEU A 43 -9.71 6.66 11.65
N ARG A 44 -9.19 7.79 12.11
CA ARG A 44 -8.59 7.90 13.44
C ARG A 44 -9.62 7.66 14.56
N SER A 45 -10.79 8.29 14.47
CA SER A 45 -11.84 8.14 15.48
C SER A 45 -12.35 6.71 15.60
N ALA A 46 -12.38 5.98 14.48
CA ALA A 46 -12.81 4.59 14.41
C ALA A 46 -11.65 3.57 14.58
N ASN A 47 -10.42 4.02 14.80
CA ASN A 47 -9.22 3.18 14.86
C ASN A 47 -9.08 2.25 13.63
N MET A 48 -9.46 2.76 12.44
CA MET A 48 -9.29 2.09 11.15
C MET A 48 -8.00 2.55 10.49
N ALA A 49 -7.22 1.64 9.91
CA ALA A 49 -5.97 1.97 9.25
C ALA A 49 -6.22 2.54 7.85
N TYR A 50 -5.61 3.69 7.53
CA TYR A 50 -5.44 4.10 6.14
C TYR A 50 -4.44 3.17 5.45
N VAL A 51 -4.77 2.73 4.25
CA VAL A 51 -3.84 1.97 3.40
C VAL A 51 -3.13 2.95 2.48
N ALA A 52 -1.86 3.22 2.76
CA ALA A 52 -0.99 3.93 1.83
C ALA A 52 -0.76 3.08 0.57
N VAL A 53 -0.70 3.72 -0.59
CA VAL A 53 -0.64 3.00 -1.86
C VAL A 53 0.60 3.44 -2.65
N ASP A 54 1.39 2.47 -3.10
CA ASP A 54 2.40 2.68 -4.12
C ASP A 54 1.88 2.18 -5.47
N GLU A 55 1.63 3.13 -6.35
CA GLU A 55 1.04 2.92 -7.67
C GLU A 55 1.57 3.95 -8.67
N PRO A 56 1.31 3.81 -9.99
CA PRO A 56 1.74 4.83 -10.94
C PRO A 56 1.12 6.19 -10.66
N GLU A 57 1.89 7.26 -10.75
CA GLU A 57 1.40 8.64 -10.63
C GLU A 57 0.59 9.01 -11.87
N LEU A 58 -0.73 8.98 -11.75
CA LEU A 58 -1.69 9.36 -12.77
C LEU A 58 -2.60 10.47 -12.22
N ALA A 59 -3.33 11.15 -13.10
CA ALA A 59 -4.18 12.29 -12.71
C ALA A 59 -5.24 11.95 -11.65
N TRP A 60 -5.59 10.68 -11.51
CA TRP A 60 -6.65 10.22 -10.60
C TRP A 60 -6.14 9.38 -9.41
N THR A 61 -4.88 8.96 -9.40
CA THR A 61 -4.31 8.12 -8.35
C THR A 61 -4.01 8.92 -7.08
N VAL A 62 -4.04 8.27 -5.94
CA VAL A 62 -3.66 8.87 -4.66
C VAL A 62 -2.13 9.09 -4.60
N GLY A 63 -1.70 10.04 -3.81
CA GLY A 63 -0.29 10.23 -3.51
C GLY A 63 0.26 9.13 -2.59
N ARG A 64 1.59 9.14 -2.40
CA ARG A 64 2.31 8.16 -1.56
C ARG A 64 2.40 8.60 -0.08
N ASP A 65 1.42 9.35 0.41
CA ASP A 65 1.34 9.71 1.82
C ASP A 65 1.11 8.46 2.68
N PHE A 66 1.77 8.39 3.83
CA PHE A 66 1.62 7.27 4.76
C PHE A 66 1.19 7.75 6.16
N PRO A 67 0.03 8.41 6.30
CA PRO A 67 -0.48 8.82 7.60
C PRO A 67 -0.92 7.60 8.42
N VAL A 68 -0.48 7.53 9.67
CA VAL A 68 -0.96 6.52 10.62
C VAL A 68 -2.31 6.98 11.18
N THR A 69 -3.32 6.13 11.08
CA THR A 69 -4.69 6.42 11.53
C THR A 69 -5.23 5.37 12.51
N ALA A 70 -4.53 4.26 12.72
CA ALA A 70 -4.90 3.23 13.69
C ALA A 70 -3.71 2.85 14.57
N SER A 71 -3.96 2.67 15.87
CA SER A 71 -2.93 2.28 16.82
C SER A 71 -2.41 0.84 16.60
N TRP A 72 -3.27 -0.05 16.15
CA TRP A 72 -2.94 -1.46 15.94
C TRP A 72 -2.05 -1.72 14.72
N GLY A 73 -2.00 -0.78 13.75
CA GLY A 73 -1.20 -0.99 12.57
C GLY A 73 -1.26 0.10 11.52
N ALA A 74 -0.16 0.26 10.80
CA ALA A 74 -0.01 1.05 9.59
C ALA A 74 0.13 0.10 8.39
N VAL A 75 -0.55 0.38 7.28
CA VAL A 75 -0.63 -0.52 6.13
C VAL A 75 -0.21 0.21 4.86
N ALA A 76 0.72 -0.37 4.11
CA ALA A 76 1.05 0.10 2.76
C ALA A 76 0.93 -1.04 1.75
N ARG A 77 0.41 -0.75 0.56
CA ARG A 77 0.28 -1.71 -0.54
C ARG A 77 1.03 -1.25 -1.78
N PHE A 78 1.86 -2.14 -2.31
CA PHE A 78 2.73 -1.92 -3.45
C PHE A 78 2.14 -2.58 -4.69
N HIS A 79 1.50 -1.79 -5.56
CA HIS A 79 0.82 -2.28 -6.77
C HIS A 79 1.69 -2.30 -8.02
N GLY A 80 2.91 -1.75 -7.92
CA GLY A 80 3.79 -1.53 -9.06
C GLY A 80 3.53 -0.19 -9.76
N ARG A 81 4.55 0.37 -10.39
CA ARG A 81 4.52 1.68 -11.04
C ARG A 81 4.45 1.59 -12.58
N ASN A 82 3.82 0.55 -13.14
CA ASN A 82 3.69 0.35 -14.58
C ASN A 82 2.68 1.34 -15.20
N ARG A 83 3.10 2.61 -15.34
CA ARG A 83 2.27 3.72 -15.85
C ARG A 83 1.67 3.41 -17.21
N GLU A 84 2.43 2.78 -18.11
CA GLU A 84 1.99 2.47 -19.46
C GLU A 84 0.80 1.50 -19.45
N ALA A 85 0.92 0.40 -18.71
CA ALA A 85 -0.15 -0.60 -18.61
C ALA A 85 -1.40 -0.04 -17.92
N TRP A 86 -1.22 0.82 -16.91
CA TRP A 86 -2.36 1.42 -16.20
C TRP A 86 -3.12 2.46 -17.04
N SER A 87 -2.46 3.08 -18.02
CA SER A 87 -3.06 4.08 -18.90
C SER A 87 -3.76 3.48 -20.12
N LYS A 88 -3.47 2.23 -20.48
CA LYS A 88 -4.03 1.54 -21.64
C LYS A 88 -5.36 0.84 -21.31
N LYS A 89 -6.30 0.89 -22.28
CA LYS A 89 -7.53 0.07 -22.23
C LYS A 89 -7.23 -1.36 -22.71
N GLY A 90 -7.95 -2.33 -22.17
CA GLY A 90 -7.84 -3.74 -22.62
C GLY A 90 -6.62 -4.49 -22.09
N VAL A 91 -5.83 -3.88 -21.22
CA VAL A 91 -4.68 -4.52 -20.56
C VAL A 91 -5.17 -5.45 -19.46
N THR A 92 -4.59 -6.63 -19.37
CA THR A 92 -4.91 -7.61 -18.33
C THR A 92 -4.46 -7.15 -16.96
N VAL A 93 -5.05 -7.72 -15.92
CA VAL A 93 -4.65 -7.48 -14.52
C VAL A 93 -3.17 -7.84 -14.33
N ALA A 94 -2.72 -8.98 -14.88
CA ALA A 94 -1.34 -9.43 -14.78
C ALA A 94 -0.34 -8.42 -15.39
N GLU A 95 -0.68 -7.80 -16.51
CA GLU A 95 0.17 -6.79 -17.14
C GLU A 95 0.25 -5.51 -16.31
N LYS A 96 -0.85 -5.08 -15.67
CA LYS A 96 -0.85 -3.90 -14.79
C LYS A 96 0.09 -4.09 -13.61
N PHE A 97 0.10 -5.26 -13.00
CA PHE A 97 0.92 -5.60 -11.84
C PHE A 97 2.30 -6.19 -12.19
N ARG A 98 2.66 -6.23 -13.49
CA ARG A 98 3.99 -6.61 -13.96
C ARG A 98 4.96 -5.46 -13.72
N TYR A 99 5.49 -5.42 -12.52
CA TYR A 99 6.44 -4.39 -12.10
C TYR A 99 7.41 -4.94 -11.07
N ASN A 100 8.71 -4.82 -11.32
CA ASN A 100 9.76 -5.17 -10.38
C ASN A 100 10.37 -3.87 -9.86
N TYR A 101 10.18 -3.57 -8.59
CA TYR A 101 10.70 -2.37 -7.96
C TYR A 101 12.22 -2.35 -7.93
N SER A 102 12.82 -1.20 -8.20
CA SER A 102 14.25 -0.95 -7.97
C SER A 102 14.53 -0.74 -6.48
N ASP A 103 15.82 -0.81 -6.12
CA ASP A 103 16.27 -0.52 -4.75
C ASP A 103 15.98 0.93 -4.33
N ASP A 104 16.13 1.89 -5.23
CA ASP A 104 15.83 3.31 -4.95
C ASP A 104 14.34 3.52 -4.70
N GLU A 105 13.49 2.85 -5.47
CA GLU A 105 12.03 2.92 -5.28
C GLU A 105 11.60 2.32 -3.94
N LEU A 106 12.12 1.16 -3.59
CA LEU A 106 11.88 0.53 -2.29
C LEU A 106 12.49 1.37 -1.16
N GLY A 107 13.71 1.87 -1.34
CA GLY A 107 14.41 2.71 -0.38
C GLY A 107 13.64 4.00 -0.04
N SER A 108 12.89 4.54 -1.01
CA SER A 108 12.03 5.72 -0.75
C SER A 108 10.96 5.49 0.31
N TRP A 109 10.64 4.24 0.63
CA TRP A 109 9.68 3.84 1.66
C TRP A 109 10.32 3.54 3.03
N GLU A 110 11.65 3.52 3.12
CA GLU A 110 12.33 3.18 4.38
C GLU A 110 12.00 4.19 5.49
N ALA A 111 12.20 5.50 5.23
CA ALA A 111 11.91 6.53 6.22
C ALA A 111 10.42 6.60 6.59
N PRO A 112 9.44 6.59 5.64
CA PRO A 112 8.03 6.51 5.96
C PRO A 112 7.64 5.27 6.79
N ALA A 113 8.19 4.08 6.47
CA ALA A 113 7.91 2.85 7.21
C ALA A 113 8.46 2.90 8.64
N ARG A 114 9.67 3.44 8.83
CA ARG A 114 10.26 3.64 10.18
C ARG A 114 9.47 4.64 11.01
N ALA A 115 9.01 5.75 10.40
CA ALA A 115 8.15 6.71 11.07
C ALA A 115 6.83 6.05 11.53
N ALA A 116 6.17 5.32 10.63
CA ALA A 116 4.95 4.59 10.95
C ALA A 116 5.15 3.53 12.07
N ALA A 117 6.32 2.90 12.13
CA ALA A 117 6.66 1.96 13.21
C ALA A 117 6.83 2.63 14.59
N GLY A 118 7.06 3.94 14.62
CA GLY A 118 7.06 4.73 15.86
C GLY A 118 5.66 5.12 16.35
N GLU A 119 4.64 5.02 15.49
CA GLU A 119 3.27 5.47 15.78
C GLU A 119 2.26 4.33 15.93
N ALA A 120 2.53 3.14 15.36
CA ALA A 120 1.64 1.99 15.36
C ALA A 120 2.33 0.73 15.90
N GLU A 121 1.54 -0.18 16.48
CA GLU A 121 2.05 -1.47 17.01
C GLU A 121 2.74 -2.33 15.93
N ARG A 122 2.27 -2.23 14.68
CA ARG A 122 2.78 -3.03 13.55
C ARG A 122 2.75 -2.23 12.26
N VAL A 123 3.69 -2.52 11.36
CA VAL A 123 3.68 -2.01 9.99
C VAL A 123 3.55 -3.18 9.03
N PHE A 124 2.58 -3.09 8.12
CA PHE A 124 2.32 -4.09 7.10
C PHE A 124 2.68 -3.52 5.73
N LEU A 125 3.70 -4.06 5.09
CA LEU A 125 4.12 -3.71 3.73
C LEU A 125 3.73 -4.86 2.79
N MET A 126 2.64 -4.69 2.05
CA MET A 126 1.99 -5.74 1.27
C MET A 126 2.29 -5.57 -0.21
N PHE A 127 3.04 -6.50 -0.79
CA PHE A 127 3.42 -6.47 -2.20
C PHE A 127 2.36 -7.15 -3.06
N ASN A 128 1.75 -6.38 -3.97
CA ASN A 128 0.66 -6.80 -4.86
C ASN A 128 1.07 -6.76 -6.35
N ASN A 129 2.36 -6.64 -6.64
CA ASN A 129 2.94 -6.71 -7.98
C ASN A 129 3.16 -8.18 -8.38
N CYS A 130 2.05 -8.92 -8.50
CA CYS A 130 1.98 -10.39 -8.54
C CYS A 130 2.40 -11.02 -9.88
N PHE A 131 3.29 -10.41 -10.64
CA PHE A 131 3.84 -11.05 -11.84
C PHE A 131 5.01 -11.94 -11.45
N ARG A 132 4.89 -13.25 -11.71
CA ARG A 132 5.89 -14.25 -11.33
C ARG A 132 6.24 -14.12 -9.83
N ASP A 133 7.53 -14.02 -9.51
CA ASP A 133 8.10 -13.92 -8.17
C ASP A 133 8.40 -12.48 -7.70
N TYR A 134 8.00 -11.45 -8.46
CA TYR A 134 8.37 -10.06 -8.18
C TYR A 134 7.93 -9.59 -6.80
N ALA A 135 6.71 -9.93 -6.40
CA ALA A 135 6.20 -9.54 -5.07
C ALA A 135 7.06 -10.12 -3.95
N VAL A 136 7.46 -11.39 -4.05
CA VAL A 136 8.32 -12.06 -3.05
C VAL A 136 9.71 -11.44 -3.04
N LYS A 137 10.33 -11.25 -4.21
CA LYS A 137 11.66 -10.63 -4.33
C LYS A 137 11.68 -9.22 -3.73
N ASN A 138 10.68 -8.42 -4.05
CA ASN A 138 10.60 -7.06 -3.53
C ASN A 138 10.31 -7.03 -2.02
N ALA A 139 9.48 -7.92 -1.50
CA ALA A 139 9.24 -8.03 -0.06
C ALA A 139 10.52 -8.43 0.71
N LEU A 140 11.27 -9.40 0.20
CA LEU A 140 12.56 -9.81 0.79
C LEU A 140 13.57 -8.65 0.71
N ARG A 141 13.64 -7.95 -0.42
CA ARG A 141 14.52 -6.80 -0.57
C ARG A 141 14.16 -5.66 0.39
N MET A 142 12.87 -5.37 0.55
CA MET A 142 12.39 -4.39 1.53
C MET A 142 12.78 -4.77 2.96
N LYS A 143 12.69 -6.06 3.34
CA LYS A 143 13.19 -6.54 4.64
C LYS A 143 14.65 -6.17 4.85
N CYS A 144 15.49 -6.40 3.84
CA CYS A 144 16.92 -6.09 3.90
C CYS A 144 17.16 -4.59 4.08
N LEU A 145 16.47 -3.74 3.32
CA LEU A 145 16.59 -2.29 3.41
C LEU A 145 16.17 -1.78 4.80
N LEU A 146 15.15 -2.39 5.40
CA LEU A 146 14.71 -2.05 6.75
C LEU A 146 15.61 -2.63 7.86
N GLY A 147 16.63 -3.42 7.53
CA GLY A 147 17.51 -4.07 8.52
C GLY A 147 16.83 -5.19 9.30
N ILE A 148 15.71 -5.71 8.80
CA ILE A 148 15.01 -6.85 9.38
C ILE A 148 15.68 -8.12 8.83
N ALA A 149 16.24 -8.97 9.70
CA ALA A 149 17.02 -10.17 9.43
C ALA A 149 17.03 -10.64 7.96
N CYS A 150 18.10 -10.32 7.25
CA CYS A 150 18.31 -10.65 5.86
C CYS A 150 19.56 -11.55 5.81
N SER A 151 19.37 -12.82 5.49
CA SER A 151 20.51 -13.70 5.25
C SER A 151 21.15 -13.32 3.91
N PRO A 152 22.49 -13.22 3.85
CA PRO A 152 23.17 -13.06 2.57
C PRO A 152 22.82 -14.26 1.67
N GLY A 153 22.06 -14.02 0.61
CA GLY A 153 21.59 -15.05 -0.32
C GLY A 153 20.06 -15.25 -0.41
N GLU A 154 19.28 -14.81 0.57
CA GLU A 154 17.79 -14.91 0.49
C GLU A 154 17.16 -13.90 -0.48
N GLY A 155 17.89 -12.85 -0.87
CA GLY A 155 17.41 -11.82 -1.81
C GLY A 155 17.78 -12.04 -3.27
N VAL A 156 18.57 -13.07 -3.60
CA VAL A 156 19.13 -13.29 -4.95
C VAL A 156 19.18 -14.79 -5.25
N GLN A 157 18.13 -15.55 -5.01
CA GLN A 157 18.07 -16.90 -5.54
C GLN A 157 17.16 -16.96 -6.76
N GLY A 158 17.72 -17.68 -7.77
CA GLY A 158 17.28 -17.82 -9.11
C GLY A 158 15.79 -17.91 -9.34
N GLU A 159 15.41 -17.73 -10.58
CA GLU A 159 14.04 -17.91 -11.07
C GLU A 159 13.45 -19.20 -10.48
N ILE A 160 12.36 -19.05 -9.72
CA ILE A 160 11.54 -20.21 -9.38
C ILE A 160 10.94 -20.66 -10.73
N PRO A 161 11.25 -21.85 -11.22
CA PRO A 161 10.67 -22.33 -12.48
C PRO A 161 9.16 -22.53 -12.22
N PHE A 162 8.36 -21.70 -12.85
CA PHE A 162 6.94 -22.00 -13.00
C PHE A 162 6.80 -22.80 -14.29
N ASP A 163 6.41 -24.06 -14.16
CA ASP A 163 5.94 -24.85 -15.30
C ASP A 163 4.73 -24.14 -15.91
N GLU A 164 4.71 -24.01 -17.24
CA GLU A 164 3.64 -23.39 -18.06
C GLU A 164 2.31 -24.16 -17.97
#